data_fd234103f9eb95c2336984eeb9351ddc
#
_entry.id   fd234103f9eb95c2336984eeb9351ddc
#
_cell.length_a   1.000
_cell.length_b   1.000
_cell.length_c   1.000
_cell.angle_alpha   90.00
_cell.angle_beta   90.00
_cell.angle_gamma   90.00
#
_symmetry.space_group_name_H-M   'P 1'
#
loop_
_entity.id
_entity.type
_entity.pdbx_description
1 polymer ?
#
loop_
_entity_poly.entity_id
_entity_poly.type
_entity_poly.pdbx_seq_one_letter_code
_entity_poly.pdbx_strand_id
1 'polypeptide(L)'
;MAETPKERVVRYLQDAHAAATGADQAIEGYIDDTSDPAIKAVFSQNRTSTQAEAQRIEARLRALGEEPSGGKGFLNMIMAKVSELMHGAHDEYDKNTQNIIKAYALSHLERGMYQSLYSYSSAIGDAETAALAQTLQGENEAAAARLFPLIDTYAKTALAGTAGTGVAYTA
;
A
#
# COMPACT_ATOMS: atom_id res chain seq x y z
N MET A 1 -29.38 7.45 -13.77
CA MET A 1 -29.99 6.75 -12.63
C MET A 1 -29.03 6.87 -11.45
N ALA A 2 -29.53 6.90 -10.22
CA ALA A 2 -28.65 6.88 -9.04
C ALA A 2 -28.04 5.47 -8.88
N GLU A 3 -26.78 5.40 -8.44
CA GLU A 3 -26.07 4.17 -8.14
C GLU A 3 -26.81 3.37 -7.06
N THR A 4 -27.05 2.10 -7.28
CA THR A 4 -27.65 1.20 -6.28
C THR A 4 -26.63 0.86 -5.17
N PRO A 5 -27.09 0.47 -3.96
CA PRO A 5 -26.19 0.04 -2.90
C PRO A 5 -25.25 -1.12 -3.31
N LYS A 6 -25.75 -2.08 -4.11
CA LYS A 6 -24.93 -3.19 -4.61
C LYS A 6 -23.86 -2.71 -5.61
N GLU A 7 -24.21 -1.86 -6.55
CA GLU A 7 -23.26 -1.26 -7.51
C GLU A 7 -22.17 -0.48 -6.79
N ARG A 8 -22.51 0.19 -5.68
CA ARG A 8 -21.53 0.88 -4.84
C ARG A 8 -20.52 -0.08 -4.22
N VAL A 9 -20.96 -1.20 -3.65
CA VAL A 9 -20.04 -2.22 -3.08
C VAL A 9 -19.15 -2.78 -4.19
N VAL A 10 -19.67 -3.08 -5.35
CA VAL A 10 -18.90 -3.56 -6.51
C VAL A 10 -17.83 -2.52 -6.90
N ARG A 11 -18.19 -1.25 -7.02
CA ARG A 11 -17.24 -0.18 -7.35
C ARG A 11 -16.13 -0.07 -6.31
N TYR A 12 -16.45 -0.13 -5.01
CA TYR A 12 -15.42 -0.11 -3.96
C TYR A 12 -14.53 -1.36 -3.97
N LEU A 13 -15.05 -2.54 -4.35
CA LEU A 13 -14.23 -3.73 -4.59
C LEU A 13 -13.29 -3.54 -5.79
N GLN A 14 -13.77 -2.93 -6.87
CA GLN A 14 -12.95 -2.62 -8.04
C GLN A 14 -11.85 -1.61 -7.71
N ASP A 15 -12.16 -0.56 -6.94
CA ASP A 15 -11.18 0.42 -6.46
C ASP A 15 -10.14 -0.24 -5.54
N ALA A 16 -10.57 -1.13 -4.64
CA ALA A 16 -9.70 -1.88 -3.75
C ALA A 16 -8.77 -2.84 -4.52
N HIS A 17 -9.29 -3.54 -5.54
CA HIS A 17 -8.47 -4.38 -6.42
C HIS A 17 -7.42 -3.56 -7.16
N ALA A 18 -7.82 -2.41 -7.69
CA ALA A 18 -6.91 -1.50 -8.39
C ALA A 18 -5.81 -0.96 -7.45
N ALA A 19 -6.16 -0.65 -6.19
CA ALA A 19 -5.20 -0.21 -5.17
C ALA A 19 -4.20 -1.31 -4.86
N ALA A 20 -4.65 -2.53 -4.55
CA ALA A 20 -3.77 -3.67 -4.24
C ALA A 20 -2.84 -4.02 -5.43
N THR A 21 -3.37 -4.02 -6.66
CA THR A 21 -2.56 -4.27 -7.86
C THR A 21 -1.49 -3.20 -8.07
N GLY A 22 -1.83 -1.94 -7.85
CA GLY A 22 -0.88 -0.85 -7.97
C GLY A 22 0.14 -0.83 -6.82
N ALA A 23 -0.26 -1.23 -5.60
CA ALA A 23 0.65 -1.40 -4.47
C ALA A 23 1.69 -2.49 -4.75
N ASP A 24 1.30 -3.64 -5.34
CA ASP A 24 2.23 -4.68 -5.80
C ASP A 24 3.30 -4.12 -6.73
N GLN A 25 2.90 -3.33 -7.73
CA GLN A 25 3.82 -2.71 -8.69
C GLN A 25 4.75 -1.69 -8.02
N ALA A 26 4.23 -0.88 -7.10
CA ALA A 26 5.03 0.09 -6.37
C ALA A 26 6.08 -0.59 -5.48
N ILE A 27 5.67 -1.65 -4.75
CA ILE A 27 6.57 -2.40 -3.87
C ILE A 27 7.65 -3.14 -4.68
N GLU A 28 7.33 -3.65 -5.88
CA GLU A 28 8.33 -4.22 -6.81
C GLU A 28 9.42 -3.19 -7.12
N GLY A 29 9.03 -1.96 -7.46
CA GLY A 29 9.98 -0.86 -7.66
C GLY A 29 10.82 -0.57 -6.41
N TYR A 30 10.27 -0.65 -5.20
CA TYR A 30 11.03 -0.44 -3.97
C TYR A 30 12.06 -1.56 -3.71
N ILE A 31 11.73 -2.81 -4.11
CA ILE A 31 12.67 -3.94 -4.04
C ILE A 31 13.85 -3.71 -4.99
N ASP A 32 13.58 -3.22 -6.19
CA ASP A 32 14.61 -2.94 -7.20
C ASP A 32 15.50 -1.76 -6.82
N ASP A 33 14.94 -0.80 -6.09
CA ASP A 33 15.62 0.43 -5.67
C ASP A 33 16.67 0.24 -4.58
N THR A 34 16.67 -0.86 -3.84
CA THR A 34 17.55 -1.07 -2.68
C THR A 34 18.52 -2.21 -2.89
N SER A 35 19.76 -2.07 -2.41
CA SER A 35 20.72 -3.17 -2.25
C SER A 35 20.68 -3.84 -0.87
N ASP A 36 19.98 -3.24 0.12
CA ASP A 36 19.88 -3.76 1.48
C ASP A 36 19.02 -5.03 1.55
N PRO A 37 19.61 -6.20 1.90
CA PRO A 37 18.88 -7.45 1.94
C PRO A 37 17.78 -7.50 3.02
N ALA A 38 17.93 -6.73 4.11
CA ALA A 38 16.92 -6.71 5.17
C ALA A 38 15.66 -5.98 4.72
N ILE A 39 15.81 -4.82 4.07
CA ILE A 39 14.65 -4.08 3.55
C ILE A 39 14.03 -4.80 2.33
N LYS A 40 14.84 -5.44 1.48
CA LYS A 40 14.35 -6.32 0.41
C LYS A 40 13.42 -7.41 0.95
N ALA A 41 13.80 -8.06 2.05
CA ALA A 41 12.99 -9.11 2.65
C ALA A 41 11.65 -8.57 3.17
N VAL A 42 11.65 -7.38 3.79
CA VAL A 42 10.42 -6.72 4.27
C VAL A 42 9.50 -6.37 3.10
N PHE A 43 10.02 -5.74 2.06
CA PHE A 43 9.22 -5.40 0.88
C PHE A 43 8.72 -6.65 0.14
N SER A 44 9.53 -7.71 0.03
CA SER A 44 9.11 -8.97 -0.59
C SER A 44 7.97 -9.64 0.18
N GLN A 45 8.00 -9.60 1.52
CA GLN A 45 6.90 -10.08 2.34
C GLN A 45 5.64 -9.25 2.14
N ASN A 46 5.75 -7.93 2.12
CA ASN A 46 4.62 -7.03 1.87
C ASN A 46 4.03 -7.30 0.49
N ARG A 47 4.87 -7.42 -0.55
CA ARG A 47 4.45 -7.75 -1.91
C ARG A 47 3.63 -9.02 -1.98
N THR A 48 4.11 -10.10 -1.33
CA THR A 48 3.39 -11.39 -1.28
C THR A 48 2.01 -11.23 -0.64
N SER A 49 1.90 -10.47 0.45
CA SER A 49 0.62 -10.17 1.08
C SER A 49 -0.31 -9.41 0.15
N THR A 50 0.18 -8.35 -0.48
CA THR A 50 -0.60 -7.50 -1.41
C THR A 50 -1.10 -8.27 -2.64
N GLN A 51 -0.28 -9.19 -3.19
CA GLN A 51 -0.70 -10.09 -4.27
C GLN A 51 -1.84 -11.02 -3.82
N ALA A 52 -1.76 -11.58 -2.61
CA ALA A 52 -2.81 -12.41 -2.06
C ALA A 52 -4.10 -11.61 -1.76
N GLU A 53 -3.98 -10.35 -1.38
CA GLU A 53 -5.12 -9.43 -1.22
C GLU A 53 -5.83 -9.21 -2.55
N ALA A 54 -5.10 -8.83 -3.60
CA ALA A 54 -5.65 -8.62 -4.94
C ALA A 54 -6.39 -9.86 -5.45
N GLN A 55 -5.81 -11.05 -5.29
CA GLN A 55 -6.44 -12.31 -5.70
C GLN A 55 -7.76 -12.59 -4.96
N ARG A 56 -7.82 -12.32 -3.65
CA ARG A 56 -9.05 -12.51 -2.86
C ARG A 56 -10.15 -11.52 -3.26
N ILE A 57 -9.79 -10.28 -3.53
CA ILE A 57 -10.73 -9.25 -4.00
C ILE A 57 -11.25 -9.62 -5.39
N GLU A 58 -10.36 -10.06 -6.30
CA GLU A 58 -10.73 -10.55 -7.62
C GLU A 58 -11.69 -11.75 -7.55
N ALA A 59 -11.41 -12.72 -6.70
CA ALA A 59 -12.29 -13.86 -6.47
C ALA A 59 -13.67 -13.43 -5.97
N ARG A 60 -13.74 -12.41 -5.10
CA ARG A 60 -15.01 -11.87 -4.62
C ARG A 60 -15.78 -11.14 -5.72
N LEU A 61 -15.11 -10.34 -6.55
CA LEU A 61 -15.73 -9.69 -7.71
C LEU A 61 -16.36 -10.72 -8.65
N ARG A 62 -15.62 -11.77 -9.01
CA ARG A 62 -16.14 -12.86 -9.86
C ARG A 62 -17.33 -13.60 -9.22
N ALA A 63 -17.33 -13.82 -7.92
CA ALA A 63 -18.46 -14.41 -7.20
C ALA A 63 -19.71 -13.52 -7.24
N LEU A 64 -19.55 -12.21 -7.40
CA LEU A 64 -20.66 -11.26 -7.62
C LEU A 64 -21.09 -11.15 -9.08
N GLY A 65 -20.41 -11.84 -10.01
CA GLY A 65 -20.65 -11.77 -11.46
C GLY A 65 -19.96 -10.57 -12.13
N GLU A 66 -18.94 -10.01 -11.49
CA GLU A 66 -18.25 -8.80 -11.94
C GLU A 66 -16.79 -9.10 -12.25
N GLU A 67 -16.19 -8.29 -13.13
CA GLU A 67 -14.76 -8.39 -13.46
C GLU A 67 -13.96 -7.26 -12.78
N PRO A 68 -12.68 -7.50 -12.48
CA PRO A 68 -11.81 -6.44 -12.01
C PRO A 68 -11.73 -5.29 -13.02
N SER A 69 -11.90 -4.06 -12.57
CA SER A 69 -11.63 -2.91 -13.42
C SER A 69 -10.14 -2.74 -13.62
N GLY A 70 -9.71 -2.41 -14.85
CA GLY A 70 -8.30 -2.19 -15.17
C GLY A 70 -7.72 -0.89 -14.58
N GLY A 71 -7.84 -0.70 -13.27
CA GLY A 71 -7.57 0.52 -12.52
C GLY A 71 -6.10 0.95 -12.41
N LYS A 72 -5.28 0.68 -13.43
CA LYS A 72 -3.84 1.04 -13.43
C LYS A 72 -3.56 2.56 -13.26
N GLY A 73 -4.56 3.43 -13.49
CA GLY A 73 -4.37 4.89 -13.41
C GLY A 73 -4.54 5.48 -12.01
N PHE A 74 -5.39 4.91 -11.18
CA PHE A 74 -5.78 5.52 -9.90
C PHE A 74 -4.63 5.53 -8.88
N LEU A 75 -4.00 4.39 -8.65
CA LEU A 75 -2.91 4.34 -7.68
C LEU A 75 -1.65 5.03 -8.19
N ASN A 76 -1.35 4.92 -9.49
CA ASN A 76 -0.23 5.67 -10.10
C ASN A 76 -0.42 7.18 -9.90
N MET A 77 -1.63 7.69 -10.00
CA MET A 77 -1.94 9.09 -9.73
C MET A 77 -1.71 9.45 -8.25
N ILE A 78 -2.17 8.61 -7.32
CA ILE A 78 -1.96 8.84 -5.88
C ILE A 78 -0.47 8.77 -5.55
N MET A 79 0.25 7.76 -6.04
CA MET A 79 1.68 7.60 -5.78
C MET A 79 2.52 8.73 -6.40
N ALA A 80 2.14 9.23 -7.57
CA ALA A 80 2.77 10.42 -8.15
C ALA A 80 2.59 11.63 -7.23
N LYS A 81 1.39 11.84 -6.68
CA LYS A 81 1.12 12.93 -5.72
C LYS A 81 1.88 12.77 -4.41
N VAL A 82 1.96 11.56 -3.84
CA VAL A 82 2.79 11.29 -2.65
C VAL A 82 4.27 11.58 -2.95
N SER A 83 4.75 11.20 -4.13
CA SER A 83 6.14 11.45 -4.54
C SER A 83 6.43 12.94 -4.79
N GLU A 84 5.47 13.71 -5.30
CA GLU A 84 5.57 15.17 -5.45
C GLU A 84 5.70 15.91 -4.10
N LEU A 85 5.16 15.34 -3.01
CA LEU A 85 5.26 15.91 -1.66
C LEU A 85 6.62 15.65 -1.01
N MET A 86 7.41 14.72 -1.55
CA MET A 86 8.73 14.37 -1.04
C MET A 86 9.81 14.91 -1.96
N HIS A 87 10.84 15.54 -1.39
CA HIS A 87 12.02 15.91 -2.15
C HIS A 87 12.72 14.65 -2.67
N GLY A 88 13.38 14.73 -3.83
CA GLY A 88 14.11 13.59 -4.39
C GLY A 88 15.18 13.08 -3.41
N ALA A 89 15.32 11.77 -3.33
CA ALA A 89 16.36 11.14 -2.49
C ALA A 89 17.76 11.47 -3.02
N HIS A 90 18.68 11.79 -2.12
CA HIS A 90 20.06 12.17 -2.44
C HIS A 90 21.01 10.96 -2.50
N ASP A 91 20.67 9.88 -1.83
CA ASP A 91 21.43 8.63 -1.79
C ASP A 91 20.52 7.42 -1.56
N GLU A 92 21.09 6.21 -1.56
CA GLU A 92 20.34 4.96 -1.38
C GLU A 92 19.69 4.86 0.01
N TYR A 93 20.33 5.37 1.06
CA TYR A 93 19.79 5.31 2.43
C TYR A 93 18.58 6.21 2.60
N ASP A 94 18.63 7.42 2.05
CA ASP A 94 17.50 8.34 2.00
C ASP A 94 16.37 7.74 1.14
N LYS A 95 16.70 7.13 0.00
CA LYS A 95 15.74 6.45 -0.87
C LYS A 95 15.03 5.30 -0.15
N ASN A 96 15.75 4.50 0.63
CA ASN A 96 15.18 3.44 1.44
C ASN A 96 14.18 4.02 2.46
N THR A 97 14.55 5.09 3.16
CA THR A 97 13.65 5.77 4.11
C THR A 97 12.37 6.26 3.42
N GLN A 98 12.49 6.91 2.26
CA GLN A 98 11.35 7.39 1.48
C GLN A 98 10.46 6.25 1.00
N ASN A 99 11.03 5.13 0.54
CA ASN A 99 10.27 3.97 0.08
C ASN A 99 9.52 3.28 1.25
N ILE A 100 10.11 3.24 2.46
CA ILE A 100 9.42 2.75 3.66
C ILE A 100 8.23 3.66 4.01
N ILE A 101 8.41 4.99 3.96
CA ILE A 101 7.31 5.95 4.19
C ILE A 101 6.18 5.75 3.17
N LYS A 102 6.51 5.58 1.90
CA LYS A 102 5.52 5.34 0.84
C LYS A 102 4.76 4.03 1.05
N ALA A 103 5.46 2.94 1.38
CA ALA A 103 4.85 1.65 1.68
C ALA A 103 3.93 1.73 2.91
N TYR A 104 4.35 2.44 3.96
CA TYR A 104 3.55 2.70 5.15
C TYR A 104 2.27 3.50 4.82
N ALA A 105 2.41 4.55 4.01
CA ALA A 105 1.27 5.37 3.58
C ALA A 105 0.26 4.56 2.73
N LEU A 106 0.74 3.67 1.86
CA LEU A 106 -0.09 2.75 1.09
C LEU A 106 -0.92 1.85 1.99
N SER A 107 -0.31 1.20 2.99
CA SER A 107 -1.02 0.33 3.93
C SER A 107 -2.14 1.07 4.68
N HIS A 108 -1.94 2.34 5.01
CA HIS A 108 -2.99 3.16 5.66
C HIS A 108 -4.10 3.59 4.69
N LEU A 109 -3.77 3.90 3.44
CA LEU A 109 -4.75 4.20 2.40
C LEU A 109 -5.67 2.98 2.17
N GLU A 110 -5.08 1.81 1.93
CA GLU A 110 -5.80 0.55 1.72
C GLU A 110 -6.67 0.19 2.93
N ARG A 111 -6.13 0.35 4.15
CA ARG A 111 -6.91 0.17 5.38
C ARG A 111 -8.17 1.05 5.42
N GLY A 112 -8.07 2.32 5.02
CA GLY A 112 -9.22 3.24 4.92
C GLY A 112 -10.24 2.79 3.87
N MET A 113 -9.77 2.30 2.71
CA MET A 113 -10.61 1.75 1.66
C MET A 113 -11.36 0.50 2.13
N TYR A 114 -10.68 -0.43 2.81
CA TYR A 114 -11.29 -1.63 3.36
C TYR A 114 -12.29 -1.32 4.49
N GLN A 115 -12.04 -0.31 5.32
CA GLN A 115 -13.03 0.16 6.30
C GLN A 115 -14.30 0.65 5.63
N SER A 116 -14.19 1.41 4.54
CA SER A 116 -15.34 1.87 3.76
C SER A 116 -16.10 0.71 3.14
N LEU A 117 -15.37 -0.25 2.54
CA LEU A 117 -15.95 -1.46 1.94
C LEU A 117 -16.69 -2.30 2.99
N TYR A 118 -16.09 -2.50 4.19
CA TYR A 118 -16.72 -3.17 5.32
C TYR A 118 -18.06 -2.51 5.70
N SER A 119 -18.04 -1.17 5.83
CA SER A 119 -19.23 -0.42 6.25
C SER A 119 -20.36 -0.52 5.23
N TYR A 120 -20.05 -0.37 3.93
CA TYR A 120 -21.06 -0.49 2.87
C TYR A 120 -21.62 -1.91 2.74
N SER A 121 -20.75 -2.92 2.73
CA SER A 121 -21.18 -4.32 2.59
C SER A 121 -21.98 -4.80 3.79
N SER A 122 -21.60 -4.41 5.01
CA SER A 122 -22.38 -4.69 6.22
C SER A 122 -23.77 -4.04 6.16
N ALA A 123 -23.87 -2.79 5.70
CA ALA A 123 -25.13 -2.07 5.61
C ALA A 123 -26.14 -2.70 4.64
N ILE A 124 -25.66 -3.40 3.61
CA ILE A 124 -26.54 -4.09 2.64
C ILE A 124 -26.71 -5.59 2.92
N GLY A 125 -26.10 -6.11 4.00
CA GLY A 125 -26.18 -7.52 4.38
C GLY A 125 -25.25 -8.44 3.57
N ASP A 126 -24.25 -7.92 2.83
CA ASP A 126 -23.22 -8.71 2.15
C ASP A 126 -22.14 -9.13 3.14
N ALA A 127 -22.44 -10.18 3.91
CA ALA A 127 -21.56 -10.68 4.97
C ALA A 127 -20.22 -11.19 4.46
N GLU A 128 -20.16 -11.75 3.25
CA GLU A 128 -18.90 -12.27 2.69
C GLU A 128 -17.94 -11.14 2.32
N THR A 129 -18.43 -10.08 1.66
CA THR A 129 -17.60 -8.91 1.36
C THR A 129 -17.18 -8.18 2.64
N ALA A 130 -18.07 -8.09 3.65
CA ALA A 130 -17.75 -7.49 4.93
C ALA A 130 -16.62 -8.26 5.66
N ALA A 131 -16.71 -9.60 5.72
CA ALA A 131 -15.69 -10.43 6.33
C ALA A 131 -14.33 -10.34 5.61
N LEU A 132 -14.35 -10.33 4.27
CA LEU A 132 -13.15 -10.11 3.46
C LEU A 132 -12.52 -8.76 3.79
N ALA A 133 -13.29 -7.68 3.75
CA ALA A 133 -12.80 -6.33 4.01
C ALA A 133 -12.19 -6.18 5.42
N GLN A 134 -12.80 -6.80 6.43
CA GLN A 134 -12.28 -6.81 7.80
C GLN A 134 -10.95 -7.56 7.90
N THR A 135 -10.81 -8.68 7.21
CA THR A 135 -9.55 -9.45 7.15
C THR A 135 -8.44 -8.62 6.51
N LEU A 136 -8.70 -8.03 5.34
CA LEU A 136 -7.74 -7.20 4.62
C LEU A 136 -7.32 -5.97 5.42
N GLN A 137 -8.25 -5.35 6.14
CA GLN A 137 -7.96 -4.24 7.05
C GLN A 137 -6.96 -4.62 8.13
N GLY A 138 -7.14 -5.79 8.78
CA GLY A 138 -6.22 -6.28 9.81
C GLY A 138 -4.83 -6.61 9.26
N GLU A 139 -4.74 -7.16 8.06
CA GLU A 139 -3.48 -7.46 7.39
C GLU A 139 -2.68 -6.19 7.06
N ASN A 140 -3.35 -5.15 6.58
CA ASN A 140 -2.72 -3.85 6.30
C ASN A 140 -2.31 -3.11 7.59
N GLU A 141 -3.07 -3.25 8.67
CA GLU A 141 -2.66 -2.76 9.99
C GLU A 141 -1.36 -3.44 10.45
N ALA A 142 -1.27 -4.76 10.31
CA ALA A 142 -0.07 -5.51 10.64
C ALA A 142 1.12 -5.15 9.74
N ALA A 143 0.89 -4.89 8.45
CA ALA A 143 1.92 -4.41 7.52
C ALA A 143 2.44 -3.04 7.94
N ALA A 144 1.57 -2.09 8.23
CA ALA A 144 1.93 -0.76 8.72
C ALA A 144 2.72 -0.83 10.04
N ALA A 145 2.31 -1.69 10.97
CA ALA A 145 3.00 -1.88 12.24
C ALA A 145 4.43 -2.43 12.08
N ARG A 146 4.68 -3.24 11.04
CA ARG A 146 6.04 -3.71 10.71
C ARG A 146 6.90 -2.62 10.07
N LEU A 147 6.30 -1.76 9.24
CA LEU A 147 7.02 -0.71 8.52
C LEU A 147 7.39 0.48 9.40
N PHE A 148 6.51 0.87 10.32
CA PHE A 148 6.68 2.11 11.11
C PHE A 148 8.01 2.21 11.85
N PRO A 149 8.48 1.19 12.62
CA PRO A 149 9.75 1.26 13.32
C PRO A 149 10.97 1.33 12.39
N LEU A 150 10.84 0.85 11.15
CA LEU A 150 11.93 0.90 10.17
C LEU A 150 12.20 2.33 9.69
N ILE A 151 11.22 3.23 9.73
CA ILE A 151 11.40 4.65 9.38
C ILE A 151 12.49 5.27 10.25
N ASP A 152 12.42 5.09 11.57
CA ASP A 152 13.44 5.59 12.51
C ASP A 152 14.82 4.98 12.24
N THR A 153 14.87 3.66 12.04
CA THR A 153 16.11 2.93 11.78
C THR A 153 16.80 3.42 10.52
N TYR A 154 16.08 3.52 9.41
CA TYR A 154 16.66 3.90 8.13
C TYR A 154 16.96 5.39 8.02
N ALA A 155 16.17 6.26 8.66
CA ALA A 155 16.49 7.68 8.77
C ALA A 155 17.80 7.92 9.52
N LYS A 156 18.05 7.21 10.63
CA LYS A 156 19.32 7.27 11.36
C LYS A 156 20.49 6.72 10.55
N THR A 157 20.27 5.64 9.80
CA THR A 157 21.30 5.07 8.91
C THR A 157 21.67 6.03 7.78
N ALA A 158 20.70 6.73 7.21
CA ALA A 158 20.94 7.76 6.20
C ALA A 158 21.82 8.89 6.75
N LEU A 159 21.57 9.36 7.96
CA LEU A 159 22.40 10.37 8.62
C LEU A 159 23.83 9.87 8.89
N ALA A 160 24.00 8.62 9.33
CA ALA A 160 25.32 8.04 9.57
C ALA A 160 26.11 7.90 8.26
N GLY A 161 25.48 7.53 7.16
CA GLY A 161 26.09 7.44 5.83
C GLY A 161 26.58 8.81 5.32
N THR A 162 25.83 9.87 5.55
CA THR A 162 26.23 11.24 5.18
C THR A 162 27.34 11.79 6.07
N ALA A 163 27.42 11.42 7.34
CA ALA A 163 28.50 11.83 8.23
C ALA A 163 29.87 11.33 7.77
N GLY A 164 29.94 10.17 7.07
CA GLY A 164 31.16 9.63 6.45
C GLY A 164 31.63 10.43 5.24
N THR A 165 30.81 11.31 4.66
CA THR A 165 31.14 12.16 3.49
C THR A 165 31.50 13.59 3.84
N GLY A 166 31.69 13.92 5.12
CA GLY A 166 32.28 15.20 5.57
C GLY A 166 31.30 16.38 5.67
N VAL A 167 30.02 16.16 5.61
CA VAL A 167 29.01 17.21 5.87
C VAL A 167 28.67 17.23 7.36
N ALA A 168 29.38 18.05 8.13
CA ALA A 168 29.02 18.31 9.51
C ALA A 168 27.73 19.14 9.55
N TYR A 169 26.63 18.59 10.02
CA TYR A 169 25.47 19.37 10.42
C TYR A 169 25.83 20.09 11.74
N THR A 170 26.05 21.41 11.66
CA THR A 170 26.07 22.24 12.86
C THR A 170 24.63 22.44 13.30
N ALA A 171 24.34 22.06 14.55
CA ALA A 171 23.06 22.24 15.23
C ALA A 171 22.71 23.73 15.39
#